data_b606f378eaef66d71ecc1129b4f4c71e
#
_entry.id   b606f378eaef66d71ecc1129b4f4c71e
#
_cell.length_a   1.000
_cell.length_b   1.000
_cell.length_c   1.000
_cell.angle_alpha   90.00
_cell.angle_beta   90.00
_cell.angle_gamma   90.00
#
_symmetry.space_group_name_H-M   'P 1'
#
loop_
_entity.id
_entity.type
_entity.pdbx_description
1 polymer ?
#
loop_
_entity_poly.entity_id
_entity_poly.type
_entity_poly.pdbx_seq_one_letter_code
_entity_poly.pdbx_strand_id
1 'polypeptide(L)'
;IVEIQGTQYGDIFPTAYLNGSTTAISGKDYMRSPDGQVVCTADGYPIISRVKGNLIGDREPDFLLGLSSNISWKNFTLSFLLDSRKGGDVVNVTSRALLSSGQSSFAEKYRNREVVVNGVVQQSDGTYIKNTKPIILDQTTMNTYFYAVSSNFIEDGSYLRLSYVTLGYDFTPLLRNTAIKGLRFSITGRNLFLMTKYTGCDPQISAGNSGGTGRMGIDNFAVPSTRSFNFSINATF
;
A
#
# COMPACT_ATOMS: atom_id res chain seq x y z
N ILE A 1 19.87 9.69 14.25
CA ILE A 1 18.76 9.78 13.28
C ILE A 1 19.02 11.02 12.46
N VAL A 2 19.20 10.86 11.16
CA VAL A 2 19.27 11.99 10.23
C VAL A 2 17.90 12.06 9.58
N GLU A 3 17.11 13.09 9.91
CA GLU A 3 15.85 13.34 9.23
C GLU A 3 16.14 13.84 7.81
N ILE A 4 15.69 13.10 6.81
CA ILE A 4 15.66 13.62 5.46
C ILE A 4 14.55 14.68 5.45
N GLN A 5 14.90 15.95 5.18
CA GLN A 5 13.92 17.01 4.98
C GLN A 5 13.08 16.70 3.74
N GLY A 6 12.08 15.89 3.93
CA GLY A 6 11.10 15.47 2.95
C GLY A 6 9.72 15.91 3.36
N THR A 7 8.73 15.57 2.57
CA THR A 7 7.35 15.92 2.81
C THR A 7 6.83 15.22 4.08
N GLN A 8 6.65 15.98 5.13
CA GLN A 8 6.01 15.55 6.36
C GLN A 8 4.50 15.37 6.12
N TYR A 9 3.95 14.28 6.57
CA TYR A 9 2.51 14.03 6.59
C TYR A 9 2.02 13.93 8.04
N GLY A 10 1.70 15.09 8.62
CA GLY A 10 1.38 15.19 10.03
C GLY A 10 2.62 14.90 10.88
N ASP A 11 2.64 13.76 11.56
CA ASP A 11 3.73 13.26 12.41
C ASP A 11 4.45 12.05 11.83
N ILE A 12 4.32 11.82 10.51
CA ILE A 12 5.01 10.77 9.75
C ILE A 12 6.16 11.40 8.98
N PHE A 13 7.36 10.89 9.19
CA PHE A 13 8.59 11.41 8.59
C PHE A 13 9.33 10.33 7.82
N PRO A 14 9.71 10.57 6.55
CA PRO A 14 10.77 9.83 5.91
C PRO A 14 12.07 10.05 6.70
N THR A 15 12.72 8.97 7.08
CA THR A 15 13.87 9.02 7.99
C THR A 15 15.00 8.15 7.45
N ALA A 16 16.24 8.62 7.54
CA ALA A 16 17.40 7.80 7.32
C ALA A 16 18.11 7.53 8.65
N TYR A 17 18.50 6.30 8.87
CA TYR A 17 19.26 5.90 10.03
C TYR A 17 20.72 5.70 9.69
N LEU A 18 21.61 6.19 10.55
CA LEU A 18 23.04 5.90 10.45
C LEU A 18 23.25 4.38 10.62
N ASN A 19 23.94 3.76 9.69
CA ASN A 19 24.16 2.31 9.61
C ASN A 19 22.87 1.47 9.50
N GLY A 20 21.79 2.07 9.00
CA GLY A 20 20.50 1.42 8.81
C GLY A 20 19.84 1.81 7.50
N SER A 21 18.52 1.64 7.43
CA SER A 21 17.75 2.02 6.24
C SER A 21 17.78 3.52 5.97
N THR A 22 17.86 3.89 4.69
CA THR A 22 17.72 5.27 4.19
C THR A 22 16.29 5.60 3.77
N THR A 23 15.41 4.62 3.79
CA THR A 23 14.01 4.69 3.35
C THR A 23 13.01 4.44 4.48
N ALA A 24 13.51 4.42 5.71
CA ALA A 24 12.72 4.22 6.91
C ALA A 24 11.60 5.26 7.08
N ILE A 25 10.56 4.87 7.79
CA ILE A 25 9.44 5.72 8.18
C ILE A 25 9.45 5.83 9.70
N SER A 26 9.50 7.05 10.22
CA SER A 26 9.36 7.31 11.64
C SER A 26 8.04 8.02 11.95
N GLY A 27 7.51 7.80 13.13
CA GLY A 27 6.27 8.40 13.55
C GLY A 27 5.85 8.00 14.95
N LYS A 28 4.60 8.28 15.30
CA LYS A 28 4.01 7.85 16.57
C LYS A 28 3.59 6.39 16.50
N ASP A 29 3.89 5.65 17.56
CA ASP A 29 3.44 4.29 17.78
C ASP A 29 2.81 4.15 19.16
N TYR A 30 2.20 3.02 19.41
CA TYR A 30 1.74 2.62 20.74
C TYR A 30 2.92 2.22 21.64
N MET A 31 2.74 2.36 22.94
CA MET A 31 3.59 1.68 23.91
C MET A 31 3.39 0.17 23.77
N ARG A 32 4.50 -0.57 23.71
CA ARG A 32 4.47 -2.03 23.52
C ARG A 32 5.10 -2.75 24.69
N SER A 33 4.52 -3.90 25.04
CA SER A 33 5.13 -4.84 25.97
C SER A 33 6.38 -5.49 25.33
N PRO A 34 7.22 -6.19 26.11
CA PRO A 34 8.37 -6.93 25.58
C PRO A 34 7.99 -7.92 24.47
N ASP A 35 6.77 -8.47 24.49
CA ASP A 35 6.23 -9.38 23.47
C ASP A 35 5.60 -8.64 22.27
N GLY A 36 5.74 -7.31 22.18
CA GLY A 36 5.26 -6.49 21.06
C GLY A 36 3.75 -6.14 21.10
N GLN A 37 3.02 -6.54 22.13
CA GLN A 37 1.58 -6.24 22.28
C GLN A 37 1.36 -4.78 22.68
N VAL A 38 0.24 -4.19 22.24
CA VAL A 38 -0.14 -2.83 22.64
C VAL A 38 -0.44 -2.79 24.14
N VAL A 39 0.19 -1.84 24.84
CA VAL A 39 -0.10 -1.62 26.26
C VAL A 39 -1.29 -0.68 26.40
N CYS A 40 -2.25 -1.10 27.21
CA CYS A 40 -3.46 -0.33 27.54
C CYS A 40 -3.43 0.15 28.99
N THR A 41 -4.17 1.21 29.26
CA THR A 41 -4.48 1.66 30.64
C THR A 41 -5.39 0.65 31.34
N ALA A 42 -5.55 0.77 32.65
CA ALA A 42 -6.51 -0.03 33.43
C ALA A 42 -7.96 0.12 32.94
N ASP A 43 -8.29 1.23 32.28
CA ASP A 43 -9.61 1.53 31.69
C ASP A 43 -9.75 1.01 30.25
N GLY A 44 -8.72 0.35 29.69
CA GLY A 44 -8.76 -0.27 28.36
C GLY A 44 -8.30 0.61 27.19
N TYR A 45 -7.91 1.88 27.41
CA TYR A 45 -7.42 2.77 26.36
C TYR A 45 -5.97 2.45 25.99
N PRO A 46 -5.59 2.40 24.70
CA PRO A 46 -4.22 2.15 24.29
C PRO A 46 -3.33 3.33 24.67
N ILE A 47 -2.11 3.06 25.14
CA ILE A 47 -1.14 4.07 25.55
C ILE A 47 -0.27 4.42 24.33
N ILE A 48 -0.24 5.70 23.95
CA ILE A 48 0.62 6.21 22.89
C ILE A 48 2.04 6.39 23.45
N SER A 49 3.03 5.87 22.74
CA SER A 49 4.44 6.04 23.11
C SER A 49 4.84 7.52 23.14
N ARG A 50 5.57 7.91 24.17
CA ARG A 50 6.16 9.25 24.28
C ARG A 50 7.49 9.39 23.55
N VAL A 51 8.06 8.29 23.05
CA VAL A 51 9.29 8.29 22.28
C VAL A 51 9.02 8.94 20.94
N LYS A 52 9.80 9.97 20.60
CA LYS A 52 9.74 10.61 19.30
C LYS A 52 10.56 9.82 18.29
N GLY A 53 10.09 9.76 17.05
CA GLY A 53 10.84 9.13 15.98
C GLY A 53 10.91 7.60 16.06
N ASN A 54 9.88 6.93 16.60
CA ASN A 54 9.82 5.46 16.51
C ASN A 54 9.90 5.04 15.05
N LEU A 55 10.70 4.02 14.77
CA LEU A 55 10.68 3.34 13.49
C LEU A 55 9.34 2.59 13.38
N ILE A 56 8.50 2.97 12.42
CA ILE A 56 7.17 2.39 12.23
C ILE A 56 7.01 1.67 10.90
N GLY A 57 8.01 1.75 10.00
CA GLY A 57 8.02 1.06 8.73
C GLY A 57 9.25 1.37 7.90
N ASP A 58 9.35 0.70 6.76
CA ASP A 58 10.39 0.92 5.75
C ASP A 58 9.80 0.80 4.35
N ARG A 59 10.12 1.77 3.48
CA ARG A 59 9.63 1.80 2.09
C ARG A 59 10.43 0.91 1.15
N GLU A 60 11.62 0.46 1.56
CA GLU A 60 12.46 -0.43 0.76
C GLU A 60 11.80 -1.81 0.63
N PRO A 61 11.56 -2.29 -0.59
CA PRO A 61 11.09 -3.66 -0.77
C PRO A 61 12.21 -4.67 -0.54
N ASP A 62 11.86 -5.86 -0.05
CA ASP A 62 12.79 -6.99 0.05
C ASP A 62 13.32 -7.39 -1.32
N PHE A 63 12.40 -7.42 -2.31
CA PHE A 63 12.75 -7.64 -3.73
C PHE A 63 11.63 -7.18 -4.68
N LEU A 64 12.03 -6.95 -5.93
CA LEU A 64 11.14 -6.74 -7.06
C LEU A 64 11.40 -7.85 -8.08
N LEU A 65 10.33 -8.45 -8.59
CA LEU A 65 10.40 -9.50 -9.61
C LEU A 65 9.51 -9.13 -10.79
N GLY A 66 10.10 -9.11 -12.00
CA GLY A 66 9.37 -8.94 -13.25
C GLY A 66 9.54 -10.18 -14.12
N LEU A 67 8.42 -10.80 -14.53
CA LEU A 67 8.42 -11.89 -15.51
C LEU A 67 7.74 -11.42 -16.79
N SER A 68 8.53 -11.22 -17.85
CA SER A 68 8.01 -10.92 -19.18
C SER A 68 8.23 -12.11 -20.12
N SER A 69 7.25 -12.36 -20.98
CA SER A 69 7.35 -13.40 -22.00
C SER A 69 6.70 -12.95 -23.30
N ASN A 70 7.25 -13.44 -24.40
CA ASN A 70 6.69 -13.29 -25.74
C ASN A 70 6.71 -14.66 -26.44
N ILE A 71 5.53 -15.23 -26.62
CA ILE A 71 5.33 -16.57 -27.16
C ILE A 71 4.70 -16.42 -28.54
N SER A 72 5.34 -16.99 -29.57
CA SER A 72 4.80 -17.03 -30.93
C SER A 72 4.51 -18.48 -31.32
N TRP A 73 3.29 -18.72 -31.81
CA TRP A 73 2.88 -20.01 -32.31
C TRP A 73 2.06 -19.83 -33.58
N LYS A 74 2.62 -20.28 -34.73
CA LYS A 74 2.07 -20.00 -36.05
C LYS A 74 1.82 -18.50 -36.25
N ASN A 75 0.57 -18.10 -36.43
CA ASN A 75 0.15 -16.71 -36.64
C ASN A 75 -0.24 -15.98 -35.34
N PHE A 76 -0.23 -16.68 -34.20
CA PHE A 76 -0.54 -16.09 -32.91
C PHE A 76 0.71 -15.61 -32.19
N THR A 77 0.58 -14.46 -31.52
CA THR A 77 1.56 -13.95 -30.54
C THR A 77 0.87 -13.66 -29.23
N LEU A 78 1.47 -14.13 -28.14
CA LEU A 78 1.06 -13.82 -26.78
C LEU A 78 2.22 -13.16 -26.06
N SER A 79 2.02 -11.95 -25.58
CA SER A 79 3.00 -11.25 -24.72
C SER A 79 2.37 -10.88 -23.42
N PHE A 80 3.09 -11.00 -22.32
CA PHE A 80 2.60 -10.57 -21.01
C PHE A 80 3.73 -10.08 -20.12
N LEU A 81 3.38 -9.27 -19.11
CA LEU A 81 4.25 -8.86 -18.02
C LEU A 81 3.53 -9.09 -16.68
N LEU A 82 4.16 -9.89 -15.85
CA LEU A 82 3.79 -10.12 -14.47
C LEU A 82 4.81 -9.44 -13.55
N ASP A 83 4.36 -8.50 -12.74
CA ASP A 83 5.18 -7.77 -11.78
C ASP A 83 4.83 -8.19 -10.36
N SER A 84 5.83 -8.36 -9.52
CA SER A 84 5.68 -8.62 -8.11
C SER A 84 6.63 -7.75 -7.29
N ARG A 85 6.12 -7.24 -6.20
CA ARG A 85 6.87 -6.58 -5.14
C ARG A 85 6.63 -7.34 -3.86
N LYS A 86 7.69 -7.60 -3.12
CA LYS A 86 7.63 -8.16 -1.78
C LYS A 86 8.24 -7.17 -0.80
N GLY A 87 7.53 -6.89 0.29
CA GLY A 87 7.94 -5.90 1.27
C GLY A 87 7.80 -4.46 0.80
N GLY A 88 8.34 -3.56 1.59
CA GLY A 88 8.25 -2.11 1.44
C GLY A 88 6.87 -1.58 1.83
N ASP A 89 6.87 -0.75 2.86
CA ASP A 89 5.65 -0.21 3.43
C ASP A 89 5.11 0.97 2.63
N VAL A 90 3.80 1.14 2.69
CA VAL A 90 3.06 2.29 2.13
C VAL A 90 2.39 3.05 3.25
N VAL A 91 2.57 4.37 3.24
CA VAL A 91 1.87 5.28 4.15
C VAL A 91 0.50 5.60 3.58
N ASN A 92 -0.56 5.09 4.19
CA ASN A 92 -1.94 5.32 3.76
C ASN A 92 -2.53 6.57 4.41
N VAL A 93 -2.15 7.76 3.91
CA VAL A 93 -2.68 9.05 4.39
C VAL A 93 -4.15 9.20 4.05
N THR A 94 -4.59 8.61 2.94
CA THR A 94 -6.01 8.59 2.53
C THR A 94 -6.87 7.90 3.59
N SER A 95 -6.48 6.72 4.06
CA SER A 95 -7.19 6.01 5.14
C SER A 95 -7.18 6.80 6.44
N ARG A 96 -6.04 7.45 6.75
CA ARG A 96 -5.93 8.33 7.93
C ARG A 96 -6.93 9.48 7.89
N ALA A 97 -7.05 10.17 6.76
CA ALA A 97 -8.00 11.27 6.58
C ALA A 97 -9.45 10.79 6.65
N LEU A 98 -9.76 9.64 6.06
CA LEU A 98 -11.09 9.03 6.14
C LEU A 98 -11.47 8.65 7.57
N LEU A 99 -10.51 8.19 8.39
CA LEU A 99 -10.77 7.92 9.80
C LEU A 99 -11.09 9.19 10.57
N SER A 100 -10.32 10.27 10.38
CA SER A 100 -10.52 11.54 11.09
C SER A 100 -11.86 12.20 10.76
N SER A 101 -12.34 12.05 9.52
CA SER A 101 -13.64 12.54 9.07
C SER A 101 -14.80 11.59 9.40
N GLY A 102 -14.50 10.41 9.97
CA GLY A 102 -15.50 9.40 10.29
C GLY A 102 -16.06 8.64 9.08
N GLN A 103 -15.39 8.70 7.93
CA GLN A 103 -15.83 8.08 6.66
C GLN A 103 -15.09 6.77 6.34
N SER A 104 -14.23 6.29 7.24
CA SER A 104 -13.54 5.01 7.04
C SER A 104 -14.48 3.83 7.32
N SER A 105 -14.20 2.68 6.71
CA SER A 105 -14.88 1.42 7.01
C SER A 105 -14.71 1.00 8.47
N PHE A 106 -13.58 1.36 9.09
CA PHE A 106 -13.37 1.18 10.52
C PHE A 106 -14.35 2.01 11.35
N ALA A 107 -14.51 3.31 11.02
CA ALA A 107 -15.46 4.18 11.69
C ALA A 107 -16.92 3.71 11.50
N GLU A 108 -17.29 3.26 10.30
CA GLU A 108 -18.61 2.68 10.03
C GLU A 108 -18.89 1.47 10.94
N LYS A 109 -17.92 0.56 11.02
CA LYS A 109 -18.07 -0.69 11.77
C LYS A 109 -18.14 -0.49 13.27
N TYR A 110 -17.37 0.45 13.83
CA TYR A 110 -17.13 0.55 15.28
C TYR A 110 -17.65 1.82 15.93
N ARG A 111 -18.20 2.79 15.18
CA ARG A 111 -18.69 4.06 15.74
C ARG A 111 -19.73 3.85 16.82
N ASN A 112 -19.49 4.47 17.98
CA ASN A 112 -20.33 4.40 19.18
C ASN A 112 -20.58 2.98 19.70
N ARG A 113 -19.69 2.02 19.38
CA ARG A 113 -19.74 0.67 19.88
C ARG A 113 -18.69 0.44 20.95
N GLU A 114 -18.96 -0.49 21.83
CA GLU A 114 -17.99 -1.00 22.78
C GLU A 114 -17.01 -1.93 22.05
N VAL A 115 -15.72 -1.69 22.24
CA VAL A 115 -14.63 -2.48 21.65
C VAL A 115 -13.58 -2.74 22.71
N VAL A 116 -13.15 -3.98 22.85
CA VAL A 116 -11.96 -4.32 23.65
C VAL A 116 -10.74 -4.23 22.75
N VAL A 117 -9.83 -3.29 23.08
CA VAL A 117 -8.56 -3.16 22.34
C VAL A 117 -7.73 -4.42 22.58
N ASN A 118 -7.28 -5.03 21.48
CA ASN A 118 -6.40 -6.21 21.57
C ASN A 118 -5.01 -5.78 22.07
N GLY A 119 -4.75 -6.01 23.34
CA GLY A 119 -3.54 -5.58 24.01
C GLY A 119 -3.47 -6.11 25.44
N VAL A 120 -2.53 -5.55 26.22
CA VAL A 120 -2.23 -5.95 27.59
C VAL A 120 -2.23 -4.75 28.52
N VAL A 121 -2.50 -4.99 29.78
CA VAL A 121 -2.43 -4.00 30.87
C VAL A 121 -1.23 -4.35 31.74
N GLN A 122 -0.33 -3.38 31.97
CA GLN A 122 0.79 -3.57 32.88
C GLN A 122 0.32 -3.47 34.32
N GLN A 123 0.69 -4.45 35.14
CA GLN A 123 0.38 -4.49 36.56
C GLN A 123 1.47 -3.78 37.38
N SER A 124 1.19 -3.48 38.65
CA SER A 124 2.15 -2.83 39.58
C SER A 124 3.42 -3.66 39.83
N ASP A 125 3.34 -4.98 39.69
CA ASP A 125 4.47 -5.90 39.82
C ASP A 125 5.31 -6.03 38.53
N GLY A 126 4.96 -5.28 37.46
CA GLY A 126 5.62 -5.30 36.18
C GLY A 126 5.14 -6.40 35.22
N THR A 127 4.22 -7.26 35.63
CA THR A 127 3.63 -8.28 34.77
C THR A 127 2.58 -7.69 33.80
N TYR A 128 2.26 -8.44 32.74
CA TYR A 128 1.29 -8.03 31.76
C TYR A 128 0.14 -9.03 31.71
N ILE A 129 -1.08 -8.50 31.81
CA ILE A 129 -2.31 -9.30 31.66
C ILE A 129 -3.09 -8.83 30.45
N LYS A 130 -3.87 -9.74 29.83
CA LYS A 130 -4.71 -9.42 28.68
C LYS A 130 -5.71 -8.31 29.03
N ASN A 131 -5.83 -7.30 28.16
CA ASN A 131 -6.88 -6.31 28.26
C ASN A 131 -8.26 -6.95 28.02
N THR A 132 -9.19 -6.70 28.95
CA THR A 132 -10.58 -7.15 28.87
C THR A 132 -11.57 -6.02 29.02
N LYS A 133 -11.08 -4.79 29.22
CA LYS A 133 -11.93 -3.61 29.43
C LYS A 133 -12.39 -3.06 28.08
N PRO A 134 -13.72 -2.94 27.86
CA PRO A 134 -14.24 -2.27 26.67
C PRO A 134 -14.11 -0.76 26.77
N ILE A 135 -13.90 -0.12 25.64
CA ILE A 135 -13.97 1.34 25.47
C ILE A 135 -15.03 1.64 24.41
N ILE A 136 -15.69 2.79 24.53
CA ILE A 136 -16.62 3.27 23.50
C ILE A 136 -15.83 4.00 22.42
N LEU A 137 -15.94 3.54 21.18
CA LEU A 137 -15.29 4.18 20.03
C LEU A 137 -16.18 5.26 19.43
N ASP A 138 -16.33 6.38 20.15
CA ASP A 138 -16.86 7.62 19.55
C ASP A 138 -15.81 8.31 18.67
N GLN A 139 -16.19 9.36 17.96
CA GLN A 139 -15.27 10.07 17.05
C GLN A 139 -14.07 10.67 17.79
N THR A 140 -14.26 11.14 19.01
CA THR A 140 -13.19 11.72 19.85
C THR A 140 -12.18 10.64 20.23
N THR A 141 -12.65 9.50 20.70
CA THR A 141 -11.81 8.34 21.03
C THR A 141 -11.06 7.82 19.81
N MET A 142 -11.73 7.72 18.65
CA MET A 142 -11.07 7.33 17.40
C MET A 142 -9.96 8.31 17.03
N ASN A 143 -10.20 9.62 17.14
CA ASN A 143 -9.19 10.61 16.80
C ASN A 143 -8.05 10.64 17.81
N THR A 144 -8.33 10.50 19.09
CA THR A 144 -7.32 10.58 20.15
C THR A 144 -6.39 9.37 20.15
N TYR A 145 -6.93 8.17 19.98
CA TYR A 145 -6.19 6.92 20.20
C TYR A 145 -5.85 6.14 18.93
N PHE A 146 -6.51 6.41 17.80
CA PHE A 146 -6.26 5.67 16.56
C PHE A 146 -5.73 6.58 15.44
N TYR A 147 -6.39 7.71 15.15
CA TYR A 147 -5.91 8.67 14.15
C TYR A 147 -4.57 9.31 14.55
N ALA A 148 -4.36 9.60 15.82
CA ALA A 148 -3.14 10.22 16.34
C ALA A 148 -1.92 9.30 16.28
N VAL A 149 -2.09 8.00 16.00
CA VAL A 149 -1.01 7.00 15.95
C VAL A 149 -0.68 6.65 14.52
N SER A 150 0.50 7.04 14.09
CA SER A 150 0.96 6.95 12.70
C SER A 150 1.13 5.51 12.22
N SER A 151 1.54 4.59 13.12
CA SER A 151 1.74 3.18 12.79
C SER A 151 0.47 2.46 12.30
N ASN A 152 -0.72 2.97 12.65
CA ASN A 152 -1.99 2.43 12.16
C ASN A 152 -2.21 2.61 10.64
N PHE A 153 -1.42 3.47 10.01
CA PHE A 153 -1.56 3.83 8.59
C PHE A 153 -0.34 3.43 7.77
N ILE A 154 0.49 2.56 8.34
CA ILE A 154 1.61 1.93 7.64
C ILE A 154 1.17 0.53 7.24
N GLU A 155 1.14 0.26 5.95
CA GLU A 155 0.61 -0.97 5.39
C GLU A 155 1.63 -1.67 4.48
N ASP A 156 1.57 -2.99 4.44
CA ASP A 156 2.43 -3.80 3.54
C ASP A 156 2.12 -3.46 2.07
N GLY A 157 3.13 -2.96 1.36
CA GLY A 157 3.05 -2.61 -0.05
C GLY A 157 3.32 -3.79 -1.00
N SER A 158 3.33 -5.02 -0.52
CA SER A 158 3.51 -6.21 -1.37
C SER A 158 2.36 -6.39 -2.34
N TYR A 159 2.69 -6.78 -3.57
CA TYR A 159 1.68 -7.07 -4.59
C TYR A 159 2.17 -8.09 -5.63
N LEU A 160 1.20 -8.66 -6.34
CA LEU A 160 1.37 -9.37 -7.60
C LEU A 160 0.42 -8.75 -8.63
N ARG A 161 0.94 -8.31 -9.77
CA ARG A 161 0.19 -7.60 -10.81
C ARG A 161 0.41 -8.21 -12.17
N LEU A 162 -0.67 -8.35 -12.94
CA LEU A 162 -0.61 -8.59 -14.37
C LEU A 162 -0.69 -7.23 -15.09
N SER A 163 0.48 -6.68 -15.40
CA SER A 163 0.63 -5.32 -15.93
C SER A 163 0.07 -5.18 -17.31
N TYR A 164 0.34 -6.17 -18.18
CA TYR A 164 -0.33 -6.27 -19.46
C TYR A 164 -0.36 -7.72 -19.99
N VAL A 165 -1.33 -7.96 -20.84
CA VAL A 165 -1.39 -9.12 -21.74
C VAL A 165 -1.76 -8.60 -23.12
N THR A 166 -0.99 -9.02 -24.13
CA THR A 166 -1.26 -8.73 -25.54
C THR A 166 -1.45 -10.05 -26.30
N LEU A 167 -2.56 -10.18 -26.99
CA LEU A 167 -2.81 -11.25 -27.94
C LEU A 167 -2.82 -10.66 -29.34
N GLY A 168 -1.94 -11.15 -30.21
CA GLY A 168 -1.83 -10.74 -31.59
C GLY A 168 -2.12 -11.89 -32.55
N TYR A 169 -2.67 -11.55 -33.71
CA TYR A 169 -2.83 -12.48 -34.84
C TYR A 169 -2.38 -11.85 -36.13
N ASP A 170 -1.57 -12.61 -36.91
CA ASP A 170 -1.06 -12.21 -38.21
C ASP A 170 -1.94 -12.80 -39.31
N PHE A 171 -2.71 -11.95 -39.99
CA PHE A 171 -3.58 -12.31 -41.11
C PHE A 171 -2.84 -12.32 -42.44
N THR A 172 -1.59 -11.91 -42.51
CA THR A 172 -0.79 -11.82 -43.75
C THR A 172 -0.84 -13.09 -44.60
N PRO A 173 -0.75 -14.31 -44.02
CA PRO A 173 -0.82 -15.54 -44.82
C PRO A 173 -2.14 -15.76 -45.54
N LEU A 174 -3.23 -15.15 -45.06
CA LEU A 174 -4.56 -15.25 -45.64
C LEU A 174 -4.78 -14.26 -46.81
N LEU A 175 -3.89 -13.27 -46.98
CA LEU A 175 -4.05 -12.14 -47.89
C LEU A 175 -3.14 -12.20 -49.11
N ARG A 176 -2.59 -13.37 -49.47
CA ARG A 176 -1.57 -13.58 -50.53
C ARG A 176 -1.95 -13.06 -51.89
N ASN A 177 -3.24 -12.91 -52.20
CA ASN A 177 -3.77 -12.48 -53.49
C ASN A 177 -4.42 -11.10 -53.45
N THR A 178 -4.09 -10.27 -52.49
CA THR A 178 -4.66 -8.91 -52.31
C THR A 178 -3.58 -7.85 -52.41
N ALA A 179 -3.96 -6.59 -52.53
CA ALA A 179 -3.04 -5.44 -52.50
C ALA A 179 -2.40 -5.22 -51.11
N ILE A 180 -2.91 -5.88 -50.07
CA ILE A 180 -2.41 -5.76 -48.70
C ILE A 180 -1.26 -6.76 -48.51
N LYS A 181 -0.05 -6.28 -48.26
CA LYS A 181 1.16 -7.07 -48.05
C LYS A 181 1.34 -7.60 -46.65
N GLY A 182 0.66 -6.97 -45.71
CA GLY A 182 0.68 -7.39 -44.31
C GLY A 182 -0.53 -6.87 -43.56
N LEU A 183 -1.11 -7.71 -42.71
CA LEU A 183 -2.21 -7.30 -41.80
C LEU A 183 -2.05 -8.02 -40.45
N ARG A 184 -1.86 -7.26 -39.42
CA ARG A 184 -1.79 -7.77 -38.05
C ARG A 184 -2.80 -7.06 -37.17
N PHE A 185 -3.54 -7.83 -36.39
CA PHE A 185 -4.44 -7.35 -35.35
C PHE A 185 -3.89 -7.72 -33.98
N SER A 186 -4.01 -6.83 -33.00
CA SER A 186 -3.71 -7.15 -31.61
C SER A 186 -4.65 -6.47 -30.63
N ILE A 187 -4.90 -7.17 -29.52
CA ILE A 187 -5.63 -6.66 -28.36
C ILE A 187 -4.71 -6.71 -27.16
N THR A 188 -4.61 -5.60 -26.44
CA THR A 188 -3.82 -5.48 -25.21
C THR A 188 -4.73 -5.07 -24.07
N GLY A 189 -4.79 -5.88 -23.02
CA GLY A 189 -5.36 -5.52 -21.74
C GLY A 189 -4.27 -5.08 -20.76
N ARG A 190 -4.47 -3.99 -20.06
CA ARG A 190 -3.54 -3.47 -19.03
C ARG A 190 -4.18 -3.43 -17.68
N ASN A 191 -3.38 -3.67 -16.63
CA ASN A 191 -3.80 -3.68 -15.21
C ASN A 191 -5.00 -4.60 -14.97
N LEU A 192 -5.00 -5.78 -15.58
CA LEU A 192 -6.13 -6.70 -15.55
C LEU A 192 -6.33 -7.35 -14.18
N PHE A 193 -5.23 -7.55 -13.46
CA PHE A 193 -5.23 -8.24 -12.19
C PHE A 193 -4.22 -7.60 -11.23
N LEU A 194 -4.66 -7.40 -9.98
CA LEU A 194 -3.84 -6.96 -8.86
C LEU A 194 -4.25 -7.77 -7.61
N MET A 195 -3.27 -8.42 -7.00
CA MET A 195 -3.41 -9.10 -5.71
C MET A 195 -2.50 -8.40 -4.70
N THR A 196 -3.07 -7.87 -3.63
CA THR A 196 -2.36 -7.17 -2.57
C THR A 196 -3.14 -7.26 -1.26
N LYS A 197 -2.46 -7.05 -0.15
CA LYS A 197 -3.08 -6.85 1.17
C LYS A 197 -3.29 -5.38 1.51
N TYR A 198 -2.74 -4.48 0.69
CA TYR A 198 -2.91 -3.04 0.84
C TYR A 198 -4.40 -2.67 0.77
N THR A 199 -4.88 -1.88 1.74
CA THR A 199 -6.31 -1.54 1.84
C THR A 199 -6.73 -0.37 0.95
N GLY A 200 -5.77 0.42 0.44
CA GLY A 200 -6.01 1.46 -0.54
C GLY A 200 -6.20 0.93 -1.96
N CYS A 201 -6.27 1.83 -2.93
CA CYS A 201 -6.58 1.48 -4.31
C CYS A 201 -5.44 0.74 -5.02
N ASP A 202 -4.19 1.13 -4.77
CA ASP A 202 -3.02 0.59 -5.47
C ASP A 202 -1.74 0.84 -4.65
N PRO A 203 -0.97 -0.20 -4.26
CA PRO A 203 0.24 -0.02 -3.47
C PRO A 203 1.41 0.63 -4.23
N GLN A 204 1.33 0.79 -5.55
CA GLN A 204 2.32 1.51 -6.36
C GLN A 204 2.06 3.02 -6.40
N ILE A 205 0.98 3.49 -5.78
CA ILE A 205 0.63 4.91 -5.73
C ILE A 205 1.69 5.70 -4.95
N SER A 206 1.99 6.88 -5.46
CA SER A 206 2.86 7.85 -4.80
C SER A 206 2.25 9.24 -4.90
N ALA A 207 2.21 9.95 -3.79
CA ALA A 207 1.66 11.30 -3.71
C ALA A 207 2.53 12.31 -4.46
N GLY A 208 2.25 12.50 -5.73
CA GLY A 208 2.77 13.59 -6.56
C GLY A 208 4.07 13.31 -7.30
N ASN A 209 4.08 13.74 -8.56
CA ASN A 209 5.19 13.62 -9.51
C ASN A 209 6.25 14.72 -9.38
N SER A 210 6.11 15.66 -8.46
CA SER A 210 6.97 16.85 -8.45
C SER A 210 7.77 16.96 -7.17
N GLY A 211 8.97 16.46 -7.21
CA GLY A 211 9.99 16.91 -6.29
C GLY A 211 10.56 15.90 -5.29
N GLY A 212 11.06 14.80 -5.80
CA GLY A 212 12.03 14.01 -5.04
C GLY A 212 11.51 12.68 -4.49
N THR A 213 12.45 11.83 -4.15
CA THR A 213 12.27 10.46 -3.64
C THR A 213 11.50 10.37 -2.31
N GLY A 214 11.35 11.50 -1.58
CA GLY A 214 10.68 11.53 -0.28
C GLY A 214 9.17 11.28 -0.31
N ARG A 215 8.53 11.27 -1.49
CA ARG A 215 7.08 11.05 -1.64
C ARG A 215 6.72 9.66 -2.16
N MET A 216 7.69 8.83 -2.50
CA MET A 216 7.45 7.45 -2.93
C MET A 216 6.88 6.63 -1.76
N GLY A 217 5.91 5.77 -2.05
CA GLY A 217 5.28 4.94 -1.03
C GLY A 217 4.33 5.69 -0.09
N ILE A 218 3.79 6.84 -0.52
CA ILE A 218 2.79 7.61 0.24
C ILE A 218 1.53 7.73 -0.60
N ASP A 219 0.44 7.15 -0.13
CA ASP A 219 -0.90 7.33 -0.69
C ASP A 219 -1.57 8.53 -0.02
N ASN A 220 -1.73 9.63 -0.76
CA ASN A 220 -2.42 10.83 -0.31
C ASN A 220 -3.43 11.27 -1.37
N PHE A 221 -4.61 10.64 -1.37
CA PHE A 221 -5.70 10.88 -2.32
C PHE A 221 -5.26 10.76 -3.79
N ALA A 222 -4.33 9.84 -4.06
CA ALA A 222 -3.84 9.63 -5.40
C ALA A 222 -4.90 8.90 -6.27
N VAL A 223 -4.92 9.24 -7.55
CA VAL A 223 -5.84 8.63 -8.50
C VAL A 223 -5.43 7.17 -8.73
N PRO A 224 -6.34 6.21 -8.59
CA PRO A 224 -6.03 4.80 -8.80
C PRO A 224 -5.64 4.52 -10.25
N SER A 225 -4.82 3.49 -10.46
CA SER A 225 -4.50 3.00 -11.80
C SER A 225 -5.76 2.47 -12.48
N THR A 226 -5.89 2.76 -13.78
CA THR A 226 -7.04 2.34 -14.57
C THR A 226 -6.77 1.02 -15.30
N ARG A 227 -7.83 0.23 -15.46
CA ARG A 227 -7.84 -0.92 -16.36
C ARG A 227 -8.16 -0.42 -17.78
N SER A 228 -7.37 -0.83 -18.78
CA SER A 228 -7.58 -0.40 -20.16
C SER A 228 -7.45 -1.54 -21.16
N PHE A 229 -8.16 -1.41 -22.29
CA PHE A 229 -8.06 -2.31 -23.44
C PHE A 229 -7.72 -1.48 -24.68
N ASN A 230 -6.66 -1.89 -25.37
CA ASN A 230 -6.21 -1.26 -26.61
C ASN A 230 -6.35 -2.25 -27.76
N PHE A 231 -6.91 -1.80 -28.85
CA PHE A 231 -7.01 -2.55 -30.10
C PHE A 231 -6.09 -1.90 -31.12
N SER A 232 -5.26 -2.71 -31.79
CA SER A 232 -4.31 -2.22 -32.80
C SER A 232 -4.46 -3.02 -34.09
N ILE A 233 -4.50 -2.30 -35.18
CA ILE A 233 -4.50 -2.86 -36.54
C ILE A 233 -3.30 -2.26 -37.27
N ASN A 234 -2.40 -3.11 -37.75
CA ASN A 234 -1.26 -2.72 -38.58
C ASN A 234 -1.46 -3.31 -39.99
N ALA A 235 -1.58 -2.43 -40.96
CA ALA A 235 -1.70 -2.81 -42.36
C ALA A 235 -0.53 -2.26 -43.17
N THR A 236 0.04 -3.10 -44.05
CA THR A 236 1.10 -2.73 -45.01
C THR A 236 0.59 -3.00 -46.41
N PHE A 237 0.74 -2.02 -47.31
CA PHE A 237 0.28 -2.07 -48.70
C PHE A 237 1.45 -2.21 -49.69
#